data_10cf4fb5d2abbd24c72cea79657485c6
#
_entry.id   10cf4fb5d2abbd24c72cea79657485c6
#
_cell.length_a   1.000
_cell.length_b   1.000
_cell.length_c   1.000
_cell.angle_alpha   90.00
_cell.angle_beta   90.00
_cell.angle_gamma   90.00
#
_symmetry.space_group_name_H-M   'P 1'
#
loop_
_entity.id
_entity.type
_entity.pdbx_description
1 polymer ?
#
loop_
_entity_poly.entity_id
_entity_poly.type
_entity_poly.pdbx_seq_one_letter_code
_entity_poly.pdbx_strand_id
1 'polypeptide(L)'
;MNGRPPGHEASWPRERGVDDDADAAPSAQDGPGRFAWALTGSGHMLEESLALAARLPHVDLFLSAAAEEVLPRYGIAVDSLRGRFRVFRDKTASAVPVGELYEARYHTLVVAPATSNTVAKCAFGISDTLPTNMFAQAGKLGIAGLVFACDTQPVVVTRAPHDWVTLRPRNIELENVERLRAIDHCRVLCSLAELEAALSARLSELSLAWNTSSS
;
A
#
# COMPACT_ATOMS: atom_id res chain seq x y z
N MET A 1 -45.06 0.24 -9.35
CA MET A 1 -45.25 0.59 -7.92
C MET A 1 -44.17 -0.13 -7.15
N ASN A 2 -43.07 0.59 -6.90
CA ASN A 2 -41.91 0.03 -6.16
C ASN A 2 -41.91 0.63 -4.75
N GLY A 3 -42.41 -0.14 -3.80
CA GLY A 3 -42.37 0.21 -2.38
C GLY A 3 -40.98 0.00 -1.80
N ARG A 4 -40.41 1.07 -1.30
CA ARG A 4 -39.18 1.07 -0.46
C ARG A 4 -39.53 0.44 0.90
N PRO A 5 -38.75 -0.49 1.45
CA PRO A 5 -39.01 -1.02 2.79
C PRO A 5 -38.79 0.06 3.87
N PRO A 6 -39.53 0.02 4.98
CA PRO A 6 -39.40 0.99 6.06
C PRO A 6 -38.04 0.87 6.76
N GLY A 7 -37.40 2.02 7.00
CA GLY A 7 -36.11 2.11 7.64
C GLY A 7 -36.15 1.63 9.10
N HIS A 8 -35.29 0.70 9.44
CA HIS A 8 -34.88 0.46 10.82
C HIS A 8 -33.79 1.46 11.17
N GLU A 9 -34.15 2.51 11.89
CA GLU A 9 -33.19 3.34 12.61
C GLU A 9 -32.66 2.53 13.80
N ALA A 10 -31.58 1.81 13.59
CA ALA A 10 -30.78 1.30 14.70
C ALA A 10 -29.84 2.40 15.17
N SER A 11 -30.23 3.11 16.23
CA SER A 11 -29.36 4.04 16.95
C SER A 11 -28.33 3.23 17.76
N TRP A 12 -27.11 3.16 17.24
CA TRP A 12 -25.98 2.63 18.01
C TRP A 12 -25.47 3.69 18.99
N PRO A 13 -25.24 3.34 20.28
CA PRO A 13 -24.62 4.26 21.21
C PRO A 13 -23.20 4.58 20.75
N ARG A 14 -22.86 5.83 20.64
CA ARG A 14 -21.46 6.26 20.46
C ARG A 14 -20.75 6.12 21.80
N GLU A 15 -20.02 5.04 21.99
CA GLU A 15 -19.08 4.96 23.10
C GLU A 15 -17.94 5.95 22.87
N ARG A 16 -17.80 6.89 23.80
CA ARG A 16 -16.66 7.79 23.91
C ARG A 16 -15.55 7.03 24.65
N GLY A 17 -14.40 6.92 24.05
CA GLY A 17 -13.16 6.53 24.72
C GLY A 17 -12.34 5.52 23.98
N VAL A 18 -11.54 5.96 23.02
CA VAL A 18 -10.28 5.31 22.61
C VAL A 18 -9.27 6.41 22.41
N ASP A 19 -8.12 6.23 23.05
CA ASP A 19 -7.01 7.14 23.20
C ASP A 19 -6.66 7.95 21.94
N ASP A 20 -6.70 9.27 22.10
CA ASP A 20 -6.29 10.29 21.14
C ASP A 20 -4.75 10.33 21.03
N ASP A 21 -4.18 9.41 20.24
CA ASP A 21 -2.92 9.60 19.56
C ASP A 21 -3.14 9.77 18.04
N ALA A 22 -4.25 10.40 17.69
CA ALA A 22 -4.47 10.91 16.34
C ALA A 22 -3.97 12.35 16.35
N ASP A 23 -2.73 12.56 15.87
CA ASP A 23 -2.33 13.85 15.35
C ASP A 23 -3.45 14.39 14.46
N ALA A 24 -3.90 15.59 14.79
CA ALA A 24 -5.07 16.23 14.23
C ALA A 24 -5.14 16.04 12.71
N ALA A 25 -6.17 15.33 12.26
CA ALA A 25 -6.45 15.18 10.84
C ALA A 25 -6.59 16.58 10.23
N PRO A 26 -5.83 16.93 9.19
CA PRO A 26 -6.14 18.13 8.42
C PRO A 26 -7.56 17.96 7.87
N SER A 27 -8.39 18.97 8.09
CA SER A 27 -9.74 19.05 7.56
C SER A 27 -9.76 18.68 6.08
N ALA A 28 -10.79 17.95 5.65
CA ALA A 28 -11.08 17.65 4.25
C ALA A 28 -11.29 18.98 3.48
N GLN A 29 -10.23 19.58 3.01
CA GLN A 29 -10.22 20.76 2.16
C GLN A 29 -9.03 20.71 1.22
N ASP A 30 -9.33 20.53 -0.09
CA ASP A 30 -8.61 21.09 -1.25
C ASP A 30 -7.07 20.95 -1.29
N GLY A 31 -6.56 19.76 -1.01
CA GLY A 31 -5.18 19.43 -1.38
C GLY A 31 -5.16 18.50 -2.61
N PRO A 32 -4.10 18.52 -3.43
CA PRO A 32 -3.93 17.54 -4.48
C PRO A 32 -4.02 16.13 -3.88
N GLY A 33 -4.73 15.23 -4.56
CA GLY A 33 -4.87 13.84 -4.11
C GLY A 33 -3.52 13.20 -3.81
N ARG A 34 -3.51 12.17 -2.98
CA ARG A 34 -2.30 11.55 -2.40
C ARG A 34 -2.03 10.17 -2.99
N PHE A 35 -0.79 9.73 -2.89
CA PHE A 35 -0.42 8.33 -3.06
C PHE A 35 -0.59 7.60 -1.72
N ALA A 36 -1.32 6.47 -1.72
CA ALA A 36 -1.29 5.52 -0.63
C ALA A 36 -0.18 4.50 -0.93
N TRP A 37 0.84 4.42 -0.09
CA TRP A 37 1.95 3.48 -0.27
C TRP A 37 1.93 2.41 0.81
N ALA A 38 1.61 1.18 0.44
CA ALA A 38 1.55 0.04 1.34
C ALA A 38 2.87 -0.74 1.31
N LEU A 39 3.52 -0.87 2.48
CA LEU A 39 4.72 -1.67 2.70
C LEU A 39 4.35 -3.01 3.30
N THR A 40 4.93 -4.07 2.75
CA THR A 40 4.77 -5.43 3.27
C THR A 40 6.10 -5.98 3.84
N GLY A 41 6.07 -7.16 4.44
CA GLY A 41 7.23 -7.74 5.12
C GLY A 41 8.30 -8.31 4.19
N SER A 42 8.65 -7.60 3.11
CA SER A 42 9.71 -7.98 2.18
C SER A 42 10.93 -7.07 2.31
N GLY A 43 12.12 -7.68 2.38
CA GLY A 43 13.38 -6.95 2.25
C GLY A 43 13.81 -6.73 0.79
N HIS A 44 13.16 -7.41 -0.16
CA HIS A 44 13.50 -7.28 -1.58
C HIS A 44 13.22 -5.86 -2.08
N MET A 45 14.26 -5.16 -2.49
CA MET A 45 14.19 -3.77 -2.98
C MET A 45 13.45 -2.82 -2.01
N LEU A 46 13.55 -3.06 -0.69
CA LEU A 46 12.87 -2.28 0.34
C LEU A 46 13.38 -0.83 0.38
N GLU A 47 14.70 -0.67 0.44
CA GLU A 47 15.35 0.64 0.51
C GLU A 47 15.05 1.46 -0.75
N GLU A 48 15.15 0.82 -1.92
CA GLU A 48 14.89 1.44 -3.22
C GLU A 48 13.41 1.82 -3.37
N SER A 49 12.51 0.96 -2.91
CA SER A 49 11.07 1.26 -2.91
C SER A 49 10.74 2.47 -2.03
N LEU A 50 11.34 2.56 -0.84
CA LEU A 50 11.18 3.71 0.04
C LEU A 50 11.81 4.97 -0.55
N ALA A 51 12.94 4.86 -1.24
CA ALA A 51 13.57 5.97 -1.94
C ALA A 51 12.67 6.53 -3.06
N LEU A 52 11.98 5.65 -3.81
CA LEU A 52 10.98 6.07 -4.80
C LEU A 52 9.78 6.76 -4.13
N ALA A 53 9.25 6.18 -3.06
CA ALA A 53 8.17 6.79 -2.29
C ALA A 53 8.53 8.19 -1.81
N ALA A 54 9.77 8.38 -1.34
CA ALA A 54 10.25 9.68 -0.85
C ALA A 54 10.39 10.74 -1.94
N ARG A 55 10.51 10.35 -3.19
CA ARG A 55 10.57 11.28 -4.35
C ARG A 55 9.16 11.68 -4.84
N LEU A 56 8.12 10.96 -4.48
CA LEU A 56 6.75 11.31 -4.85
C LEU A 56 6.21 12.47 -4.01
N PRO A 57 5.34 13.31 -4.59
CA PRO A 57 4.57 14.28 -3.83
C PRO A 57 3.45 13.58 -3.04
N HIS A 58 3.15 14.08 -1.85
CA HIS A 58 1.96 13.70 -1.08
C HIS A 58 1.76 12.20 -0.90
N VAL A 59 2.69 11.54 -0.19
CA VAL A 59 2.62 10.10 0.11
C VAL A 59 2.25 9.87 1.56
N ASP A 60 1.33 8.91 1.78
CA ASP A 60 1.06 8.31 3.09
C ASP A 60 1.49 6.84 3.07
N LEU A 61 2.17 6.39 4.13
CA LEU A 61 2.63 5.01 4.27
C LEU A 61 1.65 4.17 5.08
N PHE A 62 1.38 2.97 4.60
CA PHE A 62 0.55 1.95 5.25
C PHE A 62 1.40 0.72 5.50
N LEU A 63 1.80 0.48 6.74
CA LEU A 63 2.71 -0.60 7.12
C LEU A 63 1.92 -1.83 7.54
N SER A 64 2.25 -3.00 6.98
CA SER A 64 1.82 -4.27 7.58
C SER A 64 2.58 -4.52 8.88
N ALA A 65 2.04 -5.35 9.78
CA ALA A 65 2.76 -5.80 10.97
C ALA A 65 4.12 -6.42 10.62
N ALA A 66 4.17 -7.24 9.56
CA ALA A 66 5.42 -7.82 9.07
C ALA A 66 6.41 -6.78 8.53
N ALA A 67 5.95 -5.68 7.93
CA ALA A 67 6.83 -4.58 7.51
C ALA A 67 7.49 -3.91 8.72
N GLU A 68 6.76 -3.70 9.80
CA GLU A 68 7.29 -3.13 11.04
C GLU A 68 8.39 -4.00 11.68
N GLU A 69 8.30 -5.33 11.53
CA GLU A 69 9.33 -6.27 11.99
C GLU A 69 10.56 -6.31 11.08
N VAL A 70 10.37 -6.10 9.78
CA VAL A 70 11.45 -6.17 8.78
C VAL A 70 12.27 -4.88 8.72
N LEU A 71 11.64 -3.72 8.75
CA LEU A 71 12.31 -2.42 8.63
C LEU A 71 13.54 -2.27 9.54
N PRO A 72 13.49 -2.57 10.86
CA PRO A 72 14.66 -2.46 11.73
C PRO A 72 15.82 -3.39 11.35
N ARG A 73 15.54 -4.52 10.71
CA ARG A 73 16.59 -5.46 10.24
C ARG A 73 17.41 -4.88 9.08
N TYR A 74 16.85 -3.89 8.37
CA TYR A 74 17.52 -3.11 7.32
C TYR A 74 17.99 -1.74 7.84
N GLY A 75 18.05 -1.54 9.16
CA GLY A 75 18.53 -0.31 9.78
C GLY A 75 17.54 0.87 9.69
N ILE A 76 16.29 0.61 9.32
CA ILE A 76 15.26 1.64 9.17
C ILE A 76 14.35 1.64 10.40
N ALA A 77 14.46 2.67 11.23
CA ALA A 77 13.54 2.85 12.35
C ALA A 77 12.16 3.31 11.84
N VAL A 78 11.07 2.65 12.28
CA VAL A 78 9.72 3.03 11.87
C VAL A 78 9.40 4.49 12.16
N ASP A 79 9.85 4.99 13.32
CA ASP A 79 9.61 6.37 13.73
C ASP A 79 10.38 7.39 12.85
N SER A 80 11.51 7.01 12.26
CA SER A 80 12.23 7.90 11.32
C SER A 80 11.43 8.19 10.04
N LEU A 81 10.52 7.30 9.65
CA LEU A 81 9.66 7.49 8.50
C LEU A 81 8.64 8.62 8.72
N ARG A 82 8.27 8.92 9.98
CA ARG A 82 7.32 9.99 10.33
C ARG A 82 7.83 11.39 10.02
N GLY A 83 9.15 11.58 9.93
CA GLY A 83 9.73 12.84 9.50
C GLY A 83 9.43 13.20 8.03
N ARG A 84 9.05 12.21 7.21
CA ARG A 84 8.78 12.40 5.78
C ARG A 84 7.35 12.03 5.38
N PHE A 85 6.74 11.06 6.05
CA PHE A 85 5.46 10.48 5.69
C PHE A 85 4.47 10.51 6.85
N ARG A 86 3.20 10.62 6.56
CA ARG A 86 2.15 10.18 7.47
C ARG A 86 2.15 8.66 7.47
N VAL A 87 2.28 8.03 8.64
CA VAL A 87 2.47 6.58 8.77
C VAL A 87 1.29 5.95 9.48
N PHE A 88 0.63 5.03 8.81
CA PHE A 88 -0.41 4.18 9.36
C PHE A 88 0.14 2.77 9.63
N ARG A 89 -0.22 2.20 10.75
CA ARG A 89 0.24 0.89 11.19
C ARG A 89 -0.91 -0.10 11.20
N ASP A 90 -0.60 -1.35 10.86
CA ASP A 90 -1.58 -2.45 10.89
C ASP A 90 -1.86 -2.84 12.35
N LYS A 91 -2.89 -2.26 12.92
CA LYS A 91 -3.42 -2.59 14.24
C LYS A 91 -4.71 -3.37 14.08
N THR A 92 -5.20 -3.97 15.16
CA THR A 92 -6.41 -4.82 15.19
C THR A 92 -7.65 -4.16 14.57
N ALA A 93 -7.70 -2.84 14.46
CA ALA A 93 -8.78 -2.07 13.85
C ALA A 93 -8.28 -1.28 12.63
N SER A 94 -7.79 -1.97 11.60
CA SER A 94 -7.31 -1.36 10.33
C SER A 94 -8.40 -0.61 9.55
N ALA A 95 -9.65 -0.60 10.02
CA ALA A 95 -10.78 0.00 9.33
C ALA A 95 -10.68 1.53 9.19
N VAL A 96 -10.12 2.23 10.18
CA VAL A 96 -10.05 3.70 10.16
C VAL A 96 -9.12 4.22 9.06
N PRO A 97 -7.88 3.74 8.91
CA PRO A 97 -7.01 4.16 7.80
C PRO A 97 -7.58 3.81 6.42
N VAL A 98 -8.26 2.66 6.30
CA VAL A 98 -8.92 2.23 5.07
C VAL A 98 -10.10 3.15 4.72
N GLY A 99 -10.80 3.68 5.71
CA GLY A 99 -11.91 4.62 5.54
C GLY A 99 -11.53 5.88 4.77
N GLU A 100 -10.29 6.34 4.85
CA GLU A 100 -9.80 7.51 4.12
C GLU A 100 -9.83 7.35 2.58
N LEU A 101 -9.90 6.10 2.07
CA LEU A 101 -10.12 5.85 0.64
C LEU A 101 -11.49 6.35 0.16
N TYR A 102 -12.53 6.27 1.02
CA TYR A 102 -13.88 6.72 0.68
C TYR A 102 -14.02 8.24 0.62
N GLU A 103 -13.06 8.98 1.19
CA GLU A 103 -13.02 10.44 1.18
C GLU A 103 -12.35 11.01 -0.08
N ALA A 104 -12.12 10.17 -1.11
CA ALA A 104 -11.41 10.52 -2.35
C ALA A 104 -10.01 11.13 -2.11
N ARG A 105 -9.40 10.86 -0.97
CA ARG A 105 -8.09 11.39 -0.59
C ARG A 105 -6.95 10.79 -1.41
N TYR A 106 -7.11 9.57 -1.90
CA TYR A 106 -6.09 8.84 -2.64
C TYR A 106 -6.51 8.61 -4.08
N HIS A 107 -5.63 8.94 -5.02
CA HIS A 107 -5.80 8.68 -6.45
C HIS A 107 -5.07 7.43 -6.93
N THR A 108 -4.09 6.94 -6.16
CA THR A 108 -3.24 5.80 -6.53
C THR A 108 -2.84 5.03 -5.29
N LEU A 109 -3.03 3.72 -5.32
CA LEU A 109 -2.46 2.80 -4.35
C LEU A 109 -1.19 2.18 -4.92
N VAL A 110 -0.11 2.17 -4.16
CA VAL A 110 1.13 1.45 -4.46
C VAL A 110 1.35 0.41 -3.38
N VAL A 111 1.52 -0.86 -3.74
CA VAL A 111 1.92 -1.93 -2.83
C VAL A 111 3.33 -2.34 -3.21
N ALA A 112 4.33 -1.81 -2.52
CA ALA A 112 5.72 -1.99 -2.90
C ALA A 112 6.68 -1.88 -1.69
N PRO A 113 7.52 -2.91 -1.47
CA PRO A 113 7.50 -4.22 -2.13
C PRO A 113 6.33 -5.09 -1.63
N ALA A 114 5.78 -5.95 -2.50
CA ALA A 114 4.71 -6.89 -2.17
C ALA A 114 5.26 -8.32 -2.02
N THR A 115 5.16 -8.90 -0.82
CA THR A 115 5.54 -10.31 -0.59
C THR A 115 4.64 -11.26 -1.34
N SER A 116 5.11 -12.49 -1.64
CA SER A 116 4.27 -13.56 -2.22
C SER A 116 3.00 -13.80 -1.42
N ASN A 117 3.05 -13.69 -0.08
CA ASN A 117 1.88 -13.82 0.77
C ASN A 117 0.86 -12.70 0.50
N THR A 118 1.31 -11.45 0.37
CA THR A 118 0.44 -10.32 0.03
C THR A 118 -0.14 -10.47 -1.37
N VAL A 119 0.68 -10.86 -2.35
CA VAL A 119 0.25 -11.14 -3.72
C VAL A 119 -0.84 -12.23 -3.73
N ALA A 120 -0.61 -13.36 -3.04
CA ALA A 120 -1.58 -14.44 -2.92
C ALA A 120 -2.90 -13.95 -2.30
N LYS A 121 -2.84 -13.23 -1.19
CA LYS A 121 -4.04 -12.68 -0.53
C LYS A 121 -4.82 -11.77 -1.46
N CYS A 122 -4.17 -10.82 -2.11
CA CYS A 122 -4.81 -9.93 -3.08
C CYS A 122 -5.43 -10.71 -4.25
N ALA A 123 -4.72 -11.70 -4.80
CA ALA A 123 -5.17 -12.53 -5.91
C ALA A 123 -6.42 -13.37 -5.58
N PHE A 124 -6.60 -13.73 -4.30
CA PHE A 124 -7.75 -14.50 -3.81
C PHE A 124 -8.79 -13.66 -3.06
N GLY A 125 -8.65 -12.34 -3.04
CA GLY A 125 -9.60 -11.43 -2.38
C GLY A 125 -9.57 -11.50 -0.85
N ILE A 126 -8.47 -11.95 -0.24
CA ILE A 126 -8.29 -12.02 1.21
C ILE A 126 -7.80 -10.66 1.71
N SER A 127 -8.60 -10.02 2.59
CA SER A 127 -8.39 -8.65 3.07
C SER A 127 -8.26 -8.62 4.59
N ASP A 128 -7.23 -9.28 5.13
CA ASP A 128 -7.02 -9.50 6.58
C ASP A 128 -5.84 -8.72 7.17
N THR A 129 -5.18 -7.89 6.36
CA THR A 129 -4.12 -6.98 6.77
C THR A 129 -4.38 -5.58 6.24
N LEU A 130 -3.74 -4.55 6.80
CA LEU A 130 -3.90 -3.18 6.31
C LEU A 130 -3.58 -3.05 4.81
N PRO A 131 -2.44 -3.56 4.28
CA PRO A 131 -2.17 -3.51 2.83
C PRO A 131 -3.22 -4.21 1.96
N THR A 132 -3.69 -5.40 2.38
CA THR A 132 -4.69 -6.15 1.59
C THR A 132 -6.07 -5.52 1.67
N ASN A 133 -6.44 -4.91 2.79
CA ASN A 133 -7.65 -4.10 2.91
C ASN A 133 -7.58 -2.86 2.02
N MET A 134 -6.46 -2.13 2.02
CA MET A 134 -6.23 -1.00 1.12
C MET A 134 -6.39 -1.44 -0.34
N PHE A 135 -5.79 -2.57 -0.73
CA PHE A 135 -5.90 -3.11 -2.09
C PHE A 135 -7.34 -3.42 -2.48
N ALA A 136 -8.06 -4.14 -1.63
CA ALA A 136 -9.44 -4.54 -1.90
C ALA A 136 -10.39 -3.33 -2.03
N GLN A 137 -10.25 -2.34 -1.15
CA GLN A 137 -11.12 -1.15 -1.20
C GLN A 137 -10.73 -0.21 -2.33
N ALA A 138 -9.44 -0.04 -2.62
CA ALA A 138 -8.98 0.74 -3.77
C ALA A 138 -9.55 0.20 -5.08
N GLY A 139 -9.49 -1.13 -5.29
CA GLY A 139 -10.07 -1.78 -6.47
C GLY A 139 -11.58 -1.55 -6.60
N LYS A 140 -12.35 -1.66 -5.50
CA LYS A 140 -13.80 -1.40 -5.49
C LYS A 140 -14.16 0.05 -5.81
N LEU A 141 -13.25 0.98 -5.54
CA LEU A 141 -13.42 2.41 -5.81
C LEU A 141 -12.86 2.84 -7.18
N GLY A 142 -12.30 1.90 -7.96
CA GLY A 142 -11.66 2.20 -9.24
C GLY A 142 -10.35 3.00 -9.10
N ILE A 143 -9.73 2.98 -7.92
CA ILE A 143 -8.45 3.64 -7.68
C ILE A 143 -7.34 2.80 -8.33
N ALA A 144 -6.47 3.44 -9.12
CA ALA A 144 -5.36 2.76 -9.77
C ALA A 144 -4.42 2.10 -8.74
N GLY A 145 -4.20 0.78 -8.89
CA GLY A 145 -3.33 -0.04 -8.06
C GLY A 145 -2.04 -0.41 -8.78
N LEU A 146 -0.89 -0.10 -8.21
CA LEU A 146 0.43 -0.49 -8.67
C LEU A 146 1.02 -1.48 -7.66
N VAL A 147 1.27 -2.72 -8.06
CA VAL A 147 1.78 -3.76 -7.17
C VAL A 147 3.15 -4.23 -7.65
N PHE A 148 4.19 -3.90 -6.90
CA PHE A 148 5.55 -4.39 -7.16
C PHE A 148 5.73 -5.74 -6.44
N ALA A 149 5.53 -6.82 -7.20
CA ALA A 149 5.61 -8.18 -6.70
C ALA A 149 7.07 -8.66 -6.62
N CYS A 150 7.44 -9.30 -5.49
CA CYS A 150 8.83 -9.73 -5.25
C CYS A 150 9.20 -10.99 -6.03
N ASP A 151 8.30 -11.97 -6.10
CA ASP A 151 8.58 -13.32 -6.61
C ASP A 151 7.92 -13.53 -7.98
N THR A 152 8.49 -12.91 -9.01
CA THR A 152 7.93 -12.88 -10.37
C THR A 152 8.70 -13.73 -11.36
N GLN A 153 9.82 -14.33 -10.94
CA GLN A 153 10.72 -15.13 -11.76
C GLN A 153 11.05 -16.47 -11.07
N PRO A 154 11.37 -17.53 -11.84
CA PRO A 154 11.74 -18.82 -11.25
C PRO A 154 12.99 -18.78 -10.34
N VAL A 155 13.81 -17.75 -10.52
CA VAL A 155 14.98 -17.48 -9.67
C VAL A 155 15.02 -15.98 -9.37
N VAL A 156 15.07 -15.64 -8.09
CA VAL A 156 15.19 -14.27 -7.61
C VAL A 156 16.43 -14.15 -6.75
N VAL A 157 17.32 -13.22 -7.09
CA VAL A 157 18.47 -12.87 -6.25
C VAL A 157 18.10 -11.58 -5.50
N THR A 158 18.18 -11.64 -4.19
CA THR A 158 17.81 -10.51 -3.33
C THR A 158 18.81 -10.32 -2.20
N ARG A 159 18.93 -9.07 -1.74
CA ARG A 159 19.71 -8.73 -0.56
C ARG A 159 18.91 -9.06 0.71
N ALA A 160 19.42 -9.99 1.52
CA ALA A 160 19.01 -10.18 2.91
C ALA A 160 19.79 -9.20 3.81
N PRO A 161 19.42 -9.01 5.09
CA PRO A 161 20.09 -8.02 5.95
C PRO A 161 21.60 -8.15 6.04
N HIS A 162 22.15 -9.37 5.87
CA HIS A 162 23.57 -9.64 6.05
C HIS A 162 24.27 -10.25 4.83
N ASP A 163 23.50 -10.73 3.81
CA ASP A 163 24.07 -11.41 2.65
C ASP A 163 23.13 -11.36 1.44
N TRP A 164 23.62 -11.80 0.28
CA TRP A 164 22.83 -12.04 -0.90
C TRP A 164 22.27 -13.46 -0.91
N VAL A 165 21.00 -13.62 -1.14
CA VAL A 165 20.34 -14.92 -1.18
C VAL A 165 19.68 -15.15 -2.54
N THR A 166 19.74 -16.40 -2.99
CA THR A 166 19.05 -16.87 -4.19
C THR A 166 17.81 -17.64 -3.77
N LEU A 167 16.66 -17.13 -4.13
CA LEU A 167 15.35 -17.73 -3.88
C LEU A 167 14.85 -18.45 -5.14
N ARG A 168 14.04 -19.48 -4.94
CA ARG A 168 13.34 -20.19 -6.01
C ARG A 168 11.85 -20.19 -5.68
N PRO A 169 11.11 -19.17 -6.12
CA PRO A 169 9.67 -19.12 -5.93
C PRO A 169 9.00 -20.40 -6.42
N ARG A 170 8.03 -20.88 -5.64
CA ARG A 170 7.25 -22.06 -6.03
C ARG A 170 6.30 -21.70 -7.15
N ASN A 171 5.83 -22.68 -7.92
CA ASN A 171 4.88 -22.44 -9.01
C ASN A 171 3.65 -21.67 -8.56
N ILE A 172 3.16 -21.95 -7.35
CA ILE A 172 1.99 -21.26 -6.80
C ILE A 172 2.20 -19.75 -6.63
N GLU A 173 3.42 -19.30 -6.30
CA GLU A 173 3.74 -17.88 -6.21
C GLU A 173 3.68 -17.21 -7.57
N LEU A 174 4.26 -17.86 -8.59
CA LEU A 174 4.21 -17.38 -9.98
C LEU A 174 2.77 -17.35 -10.53
N GLU A 175 1.98 -18.40 -10.26
CA GLU A 175 0.58 -18.44 -10.63
C GLU A 175 -0.25 -17.34 -9.96
N ASN A 176 0.03 -17.01 -8.69
CA ASN A 176 -0.66 -15.94 -7.99
C ASN A 176 -0.33 -14.56 -8.58
N VAL A 177 0.89 -14.36 -9.09
CA VAL A 177 1.25 -13.15 -9.84
C VAL A 177 0.38 -13.03 -11.09
N GLU A 178 0.22 -14.11 -11.85
CA GLU A 178 -0.63 -14.11 -13.06
C GLU A 178 -2.11 -13.87 -12.71
N ARG A 179 -2.62 -14.47 -11.62
CA ARG A 179 -3.97 -14.19 -11.12
C ARG A 179 -4.17 -12.73 -10.76
N LEU A 180 -3.18 -12.12 -10.10
CA LEU A 180 -3.23 -10.72 -9.72
C LEU A 180 -3.26 -9.79 -10.94
N ARG A 181 -2.59 -10.15 -12.04
CA ARG A 181 -2.62 -9.40 -13.31
C ARG A 181 -4.02 -9.31 -13.93
N ALA A 182 -4.90 -10.27 -13.62
CA ALA A 182 -6.26 -10.30 -14.13
C ALA A 182 -7.26 -9.48 -13.30
N ILE A 183 -6.81 -8.87 -12.21
CA ILE A 183 -7.68 -8.04 -11.35
C ILE A 183 -7.78 -6.64 -11.94
N ASP A 184 -9.02 -6.13 -12.04
CA ASP A 184 -9.31 -4.79 -12.53
C ASP A 184 -8.59 -3.71 -11.70
N HIS A 185 -8.21 -2.62 -12.38
CA HIS A 185 -7.50 -1.49 -11.77
C HIS A 185 -6.14 -1.83 -11.15
N CYS A 186 -5.62 -3.04 -11.36
CA CYS A 186 -4.35 -3.51 -10.83
C CYS A 186 -3.31 -3.66 -11.95
N ARG A 187 -2.14 -3.04 -11.78
CA ARG A 187 -0.96 -3.26 -12.61
C ARG A 187 0.14 -3.91 -11.78
N VAL A 188 0.52 -5.13 -12.15
CA VAL A 188 1.63 -5.84 -11.52
C VAL A 188 2.94 -5.47 -12.21
N LEU A 189 3.93 -5.15 -11.39
CA LEU A 189 5.27 -4.71 -11.79
C LEU A 189 6.30 -5.71 -11.28
N CYS A 190 7.26 -6.07 -12.10
CA CYS A 190 8.21 -7.15 -11.84
C CYS A 190 9.65 -6.64 -11.60
N SER A 191 9.87 -5.34 -11.72
CA SER A 191 11.17 -4.72 -11.48
C SER A 191 11.00 -3.30 -10.93
N LEU A 192 12.07 -2.80 -10.30
CA LEU A 192 12.11 -1.43 -9.81
C LEU A 192 12.00 -0.41 -10.96
N ALA A 193 12.60 -0.74 -12.13
CA ALA A 193 12.49 0.10 -13.31
C ALA A 193 11.05 0.20 -13.83
N GLU A 194 10.29 -0.91 -13.81
CA GLU A 194 8.87 -0.90 -14.15
C GLU A 194 8.05 -0.08 -13.15
N LEU A 195 8.39 -0.17 -11.86
CA LEU A 195 7.73 0.64 -10.82
C LEU A 195 7.99 2.13 -11.05
N GLU A 196 9.24 2.54 -11.26
CA GLU A 196 9.58 3.93 -11.52
C GLU A 196 8.91 4.46 -12.80
N ALA A 197 8.89 3.66 -13.87
CA ALA A 197 8.22 4.02 -15.12
C ALA A 197 6.69 4.18 -14.93
N ALA A 198 6.06 3.27 -14.17
CA ALA A 198 4.63 3.33 -13.88
C ALA A 198 4.28 4.56 -13.02
N LEU A 199 5.11 4.89 -12.04
CA LEU A 199 4.94 6.08 -11.21
C LEU A 199 5.13 7.36 -12.04
N SER A 200 6.13 7.40 -12.94
CA SER A 200 6.36 8.55 -13.84
C SER A 200 5.17 8.77 -14.77
N ALA A 201 4.62 7.70 -15.34
CA ALA A 201 3.41 7.77 -16.16
C ALA A 201 2.24 8.32 -15.35
N ARG A 202 2.06 7.81 -14.12
CA ARG A 202 0.97 8.24 -13.24
C ARG A 202 1.09 9.71 -12.81
N LEU A 203 2.29 10.18 -12.52
CA LEU A 203 2.54 11.60 -12.25
C LEU A 203 2.15 12.48 -13.45
N SER A 204 2.52 12.05 -14.67
CA SER A 204 2.14 12.77 -15.91
C SER A 204 0.62 12.84 -16.10
N GLU A 205 -0.10 11.73 -15.89
CA GLU A 205 -1.58 11.68 -15.95
C GLU A 205 -2.24 12.65 -14.95
N LEU A 206 -1.63 12.82 -13.78
CA LEU A 206 -2.13 13.67 -12.70
C LEU A 206 -1.61 15.11 -12.79
N SER A 207 -0.79 15.44 -13.79
CA SER A 207 -0.10 16.74 -13.91
C SER A 207 0.76 17.07 -12.67
N LEU A 208 1.33 16.04 -12.06
CA LEU A 208 2.25 16.13 -10.92
C LEU A 208 3.70 15.89 -11.37
N ALA A 209 4.67 16.26 -10.55
CA ALA A 209 6.08 16.04 -10.78
C ALA A 209 6.75 15.34 -9.58
N TRP A 210 7.87 14.67 -9.83
CA TRP A 210 8.73 14.19 -8.77
C TRP A 210 9.22 15.36 -7.89
N ASN A 211 9.31 15.13 -6.59
CA ASN A 211 9.97 16.09 -5.72
C ASN A 211 11.43 16.23 -6.15
N THR A 212 11.88 17.45 -6.38
CA THR A 212 13.30 17.72 -6.54
C THR A 212 13.97 17.55 -5.19
N SER A 213 14.95 16.64 -5.10
CA SER A 213 15.78 16.51 -3.91
C SER A 213 16.51 17.86 -3.73
N SER A 214 16.14 18.64 -2.72
CA SER A 214 17.01 19.68 -2.23
C SER A 214 18.21 18.96 -1.61
N SER A 215 19.35 19.11 -2.26
CA SER A 215 20.66 18.62 -1.81
C SER A 215 21.03 19.23 -0.47
#